data_2ccf9dfa24026e92519bca1429948e49
#
_entry.id   2ccf9dfa24026e92519bca1429948e49
#
_cell.length_a   1.000
_cell.length_b   1.000
_cell.length_c   1.000
_cell.angle_alpha   90.00
_cell.angle_beta   90.00
_cell.angle_gamma   90.00
#
_symmetry.space_group_name_H-M   'P 1'
#
loop_
_entity.id
_entity.type
_entity.pdbx_description
1 polymer ?
#
loop_
_entity_poly.entity_id
_entity_poly.type
_entity_poly.pdbx_seq_one_letter_code
_entity_poly.pdbx_strand_id
1 'polypeptide(L)' 'MTEEKKVVIDDVEYKESELSDESKACINHIGSLEQKIASAQFNLAQLQVGREGFMKMLSDSLEEKEVAEKVN' A
#
# COMPACT_ATOMS: atom_id res chain seq x y z
N MET A 1 -16.34 11.97 -34.05
CA MET A 1 -15.63 13.02 -33.36
C MET A 1 -15.07 12.51 -32.06
N THR A 2 -13.78 12.57 -31.90
CA THR A 2 -13.13 12.06 -30.69
C THR A 2 -13.11 13.14 -29.62
N GLU A 3 -13.54 12.78 -28.44
CA GLU A 3 -13.43 13.66 -27.29
C GLU A 3 -11.96 13.70 -26.85
N GLU A 4 -11.47 14.89 -26.53
CA GLU A 4 -10.12 14.99 -25.99
C GLU A 4 -10.09 14.42 -24.59
N LYS A 5 -9.07 13.62 -24.32
CA LYS A 5 -8.84 13.11 -22.99
C LYS A 5 -8.30 14.24 -22.12
N LYS A 6 -8.80 14.27 -20.91
CA LYS A 6 -8.38 15.25 -19.92
C LYS A 6 -7.70 14.55 -18.76
N VAL A 7 -6.70 15.19 -18.23
CA VAL A 7 -5.93 14.67 -17.08
C VAL A 7 -6.02 15.69 -15.96
N VAL A 8 -6.34 15.24 -14.78
CA VAL A 8 -6.40 16.09 -13.59
C VAL A 8 -5.13 15.90 -12.78
N ILE A 9 -4.41 16.99 -12.57
CA ILE A 9 -3.16 16.99 -11.81
C ILE A 9 -3.29 18.10 -10.76
N ASP A 10 -3.19 17.75 -9.48
CA ASP A 10 -3.32 18.71 -8.37
C ASP A 10 -4.58 19.57 -8.49
N ASP A 11 -5.72 18.92 -8.80
CA ASP A 11 -7.02 19.57 -8.95
C ASP A 11 -7.13 20.52 -10.15
N VAL A 12 -6.12 20.51 -11.03
CA VAL A 12 -6.16 21.28 -12.27
C VAL A 12 -6.34 20.34 -13.45
N GLU A 13 -7.28 20.65 -14.29
CA GLU A 13 -7.61 19.84 -15.47
C GLU A 13 -6.81 20.32 -16.68
N TYR A 14 -6.13 19.39 -17.33
CA TYR A 14 -5.35 19.64 -18.53
C TYR A 14 -5.86 18.77 -19.66
N LYS A 15 -5.83 19.30 -20.87
CA LYS A 15 -6.08 18.47 -22.06
C LYS A 15 -4.82 17.68 -22.35
N GLU A 16 -4.99 16.40 -22.68
CA GLU A 16 -3.86 15.55 -23.00
C GLU A 16 -3.00 16.15 -24.11
N SER A 17 -3.63 16.78 -25.09
CA SER A 17 -2.92 17.41 -26.20
C SER A 17 -2.05 18.59 -25.79
N GLU A 18 -2.30 19.18 -24.63
CA GLU A 18 -1.53 20.29 -24.12
C GLU A 18 -0.27 19.86 -23.36
N LEU A 19 -0.19 18.58 -23.06
CA LEU A 19 0.93 18.05 -22.28
C LEU A 19 2.11 17.70 -23.21
N SER A 20 3.31 18.01 -22.74
CA SER A 20 4.52 17.60 -23.44
C SER A 20 4.73 16.09 -23.31
N ASP A 21 5.57 15.53 -24.16
CA ASP A 21 5.91 14.11 -24.08
C ASP A 21 6.55 13.77 -22.75
N GLU A 22 7.37 14.67 -22.24
CA GLU A 22 7.99 14.52 -20.92
C GLU A 22 6.93 14.48 -19.81
N SER A 23 5.95 15.38 -19.88
CA SER A 23 4.85 15.39 -18.90
C SER A 23 4.04 14.11 -18.95
N LYS A 24 3.74 13.61 -20.14
CA LYS A 24 3.01 12.36 -20.32
C LYS A 24 3.78 11.18 -19.73
N ALA A 25 5.09 11.15 -19.96
CA ALA A 25 5.93 10.10 -19.40
C ALA A 25 5.93 10.14 -17.89
N CYS A 26 6.01 11.34 -17.30
CA CYS A 26 5.95 11.51 -15.84
C CYS A 26 4.62 11.03 -15.28
N ILE A 27 3.51 11.34 -15.93
CA ILE A 27 2.18 10.91 -15.50
C ILE A 27 2.10 9.38 -15.50
N ASN A 28 2.62 8.75 -16.54
CA ASN A 28 2.64 7.29 -16.62
C ASN A 28 3.47 6.67 -15.50
N HIS A 29 4.63 7.25 -15.20
CA HIS A 29 5.48 6.80 -14.10
C HIS A 29 4.79 6.97 -12.75
N ILE A 30 4.12 8.10 -12.54
CA ILE A 30 3.40 8.36 -11.30
C ILE A 30 2.29 7.32 -11.11
N GLY A 31 1.53 7.04 -12.15
CA GLY A 31 0.48 6.02 -12.10
C GLY A 31 1.02 4.65 -11.73
N SER A 32 2.14 4.27 -12.34
CA SER A 32 2.79 3.00 -12.05
C SER A 32 3.28 2.94 -10.60
N LEU A 33 3.88 4.03 -10.13
CA LEU A 33 4.39 4.10 -8.76
C LEU A 33 3.25 4.06 -7.75
N GLU A 34 2.13 4.73 -8.03
CA GLU A 34 0.97 4.70 -7.16
C GLU A 34 0.42 3.29 -7.01
N GLN A 35 0.37 2.51 -8.10
CA GLN A 35 -0.05 1.12 -8.06
C GLN A 35 0.90 0.27 -7.21
N LYS A 36 2.20 0.50 -7.37
CA LYS A 36 3.22 -0.22 -6.60
C LYS A 36 3.12 0.12 -5.11
N ILE A 37 2.88 1.38 -4.80
CA ILE A 37 2.69 1.83 -3.42
C ILE A 37 1.46 1.16 -2.81
N ALA A 38 0.34 1.14 -3.53
CA ALA A 38 -0.88 0.50 -3.05
C ALA A 38 -0.65 -0.98 -2.78
N SER A 39 0.04 -1.68 -3.68
CA SER A 39 0.38 -3.09 -3.50
C SER A 39 1.29 -3.29 -2.30
N ALA A 40 2.28 -2.42 -2.13
CA ALA A 40 3.21 -2.49 -1.00
C ALA A 40 2.48 -2.25 0.32
N GLN A 41 1.55 -1.31 0.36
CA GLN A 41 0.74 -1.03 1.54
C GLN A 41 -0.12 -2.23 1.92
N PHE A 42 -0.71 -2.87 0.93
CA PHE A 42 -1.50 -4.08 1.14
C PHE A 42 -0.62 -5.21 1.70
N ASN A 43 0.54 -5.42 1.11
CA ASN A 43 1.49 -6.42 1.58
C ASN A 43 1.97 -6.11 3.00
N LEU A 44 2.23 -4.85 3.28
CA LEU A 44 2.65 -4.42 4.62
C LEU A 44 1.56 -4.73 5.64
N ALA A 45 0.30 -4.43 5.31
CA ALA A 45 -0.82 -4.72 6.20
C ALA A 45 -0.91 -6.21 6.51
N GLN A 46 -0.73 -7.07 5.49
CA GLN A 46 -0.74 -8.51 5.69
C GLN A 46 0.42 -8.97 6.59
N LEU A 47 1.59 -8.40 6.37
CA LEU A 47 2.76 -8.74 7.18
C LEU A 47 2.57 -8.32 8.64
N GLN A 48 1.96 -7.15 8.86
CA GLN A 48 1.68 -6.66 10.20
C GLN A 48 0.66 -7.56 10.92
N VAL A 49 -0.39 -7.96 10.21
CA VAL A 49 -1.39 -8.88 10.78
C VAL A 49 -0.75 -10.21 11.14
N GLY A 50 0.12 -10.72 10.28
CA GLY A 50 0.84 -11.96 10.54
C GLY A 50 1.74 -11.82 11.76
N ARG A 51 2.46 -10.74 11.86
CA ARG A 51 3.33 -10.46 13.00
C ARG A 51 2.53 -10.42 14.30
N GLU A 52 1.42 -9.69 14.30
CA GLU A 52 0.56 -9.58 15.48
C GLU A 52 -0.02 -10.94 15.87
N GLY A 53 -0.41 -11.73 14.88
CA GLY A 53 -0.93 -13.07 15.12
C GLY A 53 0.11 -13.97 15.80
N PHE A 54 1.32 -13.95 15.31
CA PHE A 54 2.40 -14.73 15.89
C PHE A 54 2.81 -14.20 17.27
N MET A 55 2.78 -12.89 17.45
CA MET A 55 3.06 -12.30 18.78
C MET A 55 2.03 -12.75 19.80
N LYS A 56 0.77 -12.82 19.40
CA LYS A 56 -0.29 -13.32 20.28
C LYS A 56 -0.07 -14.79 20.61
N MET A 57 0.25 -15.59 19.61
CA MET A 57 0.55 -17.02 19.84
C MET A 57 1.71 -17.20 20.81
N LEU A 58 2.73 -16.40 20.65
CA LEU A 58 3.88 -16.43 21.54
C LEU A 58 3.48 -16.05 22.96
N SER A 59 2.72 -14.96 23.10
CA SER A 59 2.26 -14.50 24.40
C SER A 59 1.43 -15.56 25.11
N ASP A 60 0.51 -16.18 24.39
CA ASP A 60 -0.32 -17.26 24.94
C ASP A 60 0.54 -18.44 25.38
N SER A 61 1.53 -18.80 24.57
CA SER A 61 2.45 -19.88 24.88
C SER A 61 3.27 -19.60 26.16
N LEU A 62 3.72 -18.37 26.30
CA LEU A 62 4.49 -17.95 27.48
C LEU A 62 3.62 -17.94 28.74
N GLU A 63 2.37 -17.50 28.62
CA GLU A 63 1.43 -17.54 29.75
C GLU A 63 1.19 -18.95 30.22
N GLU A 64 0.98 -19.89 29.30
CA GLU A 64 0.81 -21.30 29.63
C GLU A 64 2.03 -21.84 30.38
N LYS A 65 3.20 -21.48 29.90
CA LYS A 65 4.46 -21.92 30.52
C LYS A 65 4.62 -21.36 31.92
N GLU A 66 4.31 -20.05 32.09
CA GLU A 66 4.37 -19.42 33.42
C GLU A 66 3.41 -20.06 34.41
N VAL A 67 2.20 -20.33 33.98
CA VAL A 67 1.20 -20.98 34.82
C VAL A 67 1.70 -22.36 35.26
N ALA A 68 2.26 -23.13 34.33
CA ALA A 68 2.80 -24.45 34.64
C ALA A 68 3.94 -24.35 35.63
N GLU A 69 4.80 -23.39 35.50
CA GLU A 69 5.92 -23.18 36.44
C GLU A 69 5.45 -22.74 37.80
N LYS A 70 4.43 -21.90 37.88
CA LYS A 70 3.87 -21.41 39.14
C LYS A 70 3.14 -22.51 39.95
N VAL A 71 2.57 -23.46 39.22
CA VAL A 71 1.86 -24.56 39.87
C VAL A 71 2.79 -25.53 40.56
N ASN A 72 4.01 -25.60 40.12
CA ASN A 72 5.03 -26.42 40.76
C ASN A 72 5.54 -25.72 42.03
#